data_0b95cff33b22059c472ed8d733d0d4ff
#
_entry.id   0b95cff33b22059c472ed8d733d0d4ff
#
_cell.length_a   1.000
_cell.length_b   1.000
_cell.length_c   1.000
_cell.angle_alpha   90.00
_cell.angle_beta   90.00
_cell.angle_gamma   90.00
#
_symmetry.space_group_name_H-M   'P 1'
#
loop_
_entity.id
_entity.type
_entity.pdbx_description
1 polymer ?
#
loop_
_entity_poly.entity_id
_entity_poly.type
_entity_poly.pdbx_seq_one_letter_code
_entity_poly.pdbx_strand_id
1 'polypeptide(L)'
;MPELPEVEVVRRGLVSWVRGRTITSVDVLDPRSIRRHVLGAEDFAGNLEGARVMDVVRRGKFLWLPLEEPAAVSPANDRPAVALMAHLGMSGQLLMQDSGVPDEKHLKIRLRLSPVDGMPEQLRFVDQRIFGGLFVTSLVPTADGGPGGLGEVPEPYIAAEAAHIARDPLDPHFSFDSFYRRLRNRKTGLKRALLDQGLVSGIGNIYADEALWRARLHYARPTDTLRRADALRVLDAAREVMLDALAAGGTSFDSLYVNVNGASGYFDRSLNAYGRENQECKRCAAAGIVSLMKREQFMNRSSYTCPVCQPRPRNGRW
;
A
#
# COMPACT_ATOMS: atom_id res chain seq x y z
N MET A 1 0.39 8.04 -5.93
CA MET A 1 -0.01 7.50 -4.60
C MET A 1 0.52 6.08 -4.55
N PRO A 2 1.29 5.71 -3.54
CA PRO A 2 1.80 4.36 -3.41
C PRO A 2 0.65 3.34 -3.44
N GLU A 3 0.87 2.26 -4.15
CA GLU A 3 0.01 1.10 -4.18
C GLU A 3 0.66 -0.01 -3.35
N LEU A 4 0.16 -1.24 -3.40
CA LEU A 4 0.68 -2.32 -2.54
C LEU A 4 2.19 -2.56 -2.69
N PRO A 5 2.78 -2.65 -3.90
CA PRO A 5 4.21 -2.96 -4.01
C PRO A 5 5.11 -1.91 -3.36
N GLU A 6 4.79 -0.62 -3.52
CA GLU A 6 5.57 0.46 -2.93
C GLU A 6 5.51 0.41 -1.38
N VAL A 7 4.32 0.15 -0.82
CA VAL A 7 4.16 0.02 0.63
C VAL A 7 4.87 -1.23 1.16
N GLU A 8 4.87 -2.33 0.39
CA GLU A 8 5.57 -3.57 0.77
C GLU A 8 7.10 -3.41 0.74
N VAL A 9 7.63 -2.67 -0.22
CA VAL A 9 9.07 -2.33 -0.25
C VAL A 9 9.45 -1.54 1.00
N VAL A 10 8.64 -0.55 1.39
CA VAL A 10 8.86 0.22 2.64
C VAL A 10 8.77 -0.71 3.86
N ARG A 11 7.74 -1.56 3.95
CA ARG A 11 7.60 -2.52 5.05
C ARG A 11 8.84 -3.40 5.21
N ARG A 12 9.27 -4.04 4.13
CA ARG A 12 10.46 -4.93 4.14
C ARG A 12 11.71 -4.20 4.59
N GLY A 13 11.90 -2.98 4.12
CA GLY A 13 13.01 -2.14 4.54
C GLY A 13 12.93 -1.82 6.02
N LEU A 14 11.78 -1.37 6.53
CA LEU A 14 11.60 -1.00 7.92
C LEU A 14 11.80 -2.16 8.89
N VAL A 15 11.27 -3.35 8.59
CA VAL A 15 11.42 -4.53 9.48
C VAL A 15 12.86 -4.71 9.93
N SER A 16 13.80 -4.63 9.01
CA SER A 16 15.23 -4.84 9.28
C SER A 16 15.84 -3.79 10.20
N TRP A 17 15.23 -2.60 10.30
CA TRP A 17 15.81 -1.46 11.00
C TRP A 17 15.10 -1.08 12.30
N VAL A 18 13.77 -1.32 12.40
CA VAL A 18 12.99 -0.83 13.53
C VAL A 18 12.49 -1.92 14.47
N ARG A 19 12.33 -3.16 13.99
CA ARG A 19 11.78 -4.25 14.79
C ARG A 19 12.64 -4.55 16.01
N GLY A 20 12.01 -4.65 17.18
CA GLY A 20 12.65 -4.92 18.45
C GLY A 20 13.30 -3.69 19.10
N ARG A 21 13.30 -2.53 18.45
CA ARG A 21 13.87 -1.30 19.00
C ARG A 21 12.81 -0.50 19.73
N THR A 22 13.27 0.26 20.73
CA THR A 22 12.43 1.17 21.52
C THR A 22 12.49 2.57 20.92
N ILE A 23 11.36 3.26 20.85
CA ILE A 23 11.28 4.68 20.48
C ILE A 23 11.71 5.49 21.71
N THR A 24 12.81 6.22 21.61
CA THR A 24 13.40 6.96 22.73
C THR A 24 12.95 8.42 22.80
N SER A 25 12.60 9.01 21.65
CA SER A 25 12.01 10.35 21.60
C SER A 25 11.24 10.59 20.30
N VAL A 26 10.31 11.54 20.32
CA VAL A 26 9.45 11.90 19.20
C VAL A 26 9.46 13.41 18.99
N ASP A 27 9.89 13.88 17.82
CA ASP A 27 9.82 15.29 17.43
C ASP A 27 8.72 15.46 16.38
N VAL A 28 7.63 16.15 16.68
CA VAL A 28 6.60 16.55 15.71
C VAL A 28 6.91 17.95 15.19
N LEU A 29 7.50 18.03 13.98
CA LEU A 29 7.91 19.29 13.36
C LEU A 29 6.78 19.99 12.60
N ASP A 30 5.78 19.24 12.16
CA ASP A 30 4.59 19.76 11.47
C ASP A 30 3.33 19.05 11.99
N PRO A 31 2.51 19.69 12.85
CA PRO A 31 1.32 19.09 13.45
C PRO A 31 0.28 18.60 12.45
N ARG A 32 0.28 19.12 11.21
CA ARG A 32 -0.62 18.63 10.14
C ARG A 32 -0.36 17.18 9.78
N SER A 33 0.85 16.68 10.04
CA SER A 33 1.22 15.30 9.76
C SER A 33 0.71 14.30 10.81
N ILE A 34 0.18 14.80 11.93
CA ILE A 34 -0.51 13.99 12.95
C ILE A 34 -1.99 14.38 13.09
N ARG A 35 -2.59 15.04 12.09
CA ARG A 35 -3.98 15.56 12.15
C ARG A 35 -5.05 14.52 12.44
N ARG A 36 -4.74 13.21 12.23
CA ARG A 36 -5.63 12.10 12.58
C ARG A 36 -5.50 11.67 14.04
N HIS A 37 -4.46 12.11 14.72
CA HIS A 37 -4.25 11.91 16.14
C HIS A 37 -4.83 13.10 16.89
N VAL A 38 -6.11 13.01 17.24
CA VAL A 38 -6.91 14.17 17.71
C VAL A 38 -6.47 14.75 19.06
N LEU A 39 -5.74 13.98 19.87
CA LEU A 39 -5.24 14.41 21.18
C LEU A 39 -3.95 15.26 21.10
N GLY A 40 -3.40 15.45 19.88
CA GLY A 40 -2.28 16.37 19.65
C GLY A 40 -0.89 15.77 19.84
N ALA A 41 0.12 16.64 19.77
CA ALA A 41 1.52 16.20 19.70
C ALA A 41 2.04 15.61 21.03
N GLU A 42 1.62 16.16 22.16
CA GLU A 42 2.05 15.66 23.49
C GLU A 42 1.55 14.24 23.73
N ASP A 43 0.26 13.99 23.47
CA ASP A 43 -0.32 12.66 23.60
C ASP A 43 0.28 11.69 22.56
N PHE A 44 0.51 12.14 21.32
CA PHE A 44 1.18 11.34 20.29
C PHE A 44 2.58 10.91 20.75
N ALA A 45 3.39 11.83 21.28
CA ALA A 45 4.72 11.51 21.79
C ALA A 45 4.63 10.61 23.03
N GLY A 46 3.74 10.90 23.97
CA GLY A 46 3.56 10.12 25.19
C GLY A 46 3.16 8.67 24.96
N ASN A 47 2.40 8.36 23.89
CA ASN A 47 2.05 7.00 23.50
C ASN A 47 3.22 6.23 22.81
N LEU A 48 4.20 6.96 22.30
CA LEU A 48 5.28 6.36 21.52
C LEU A 48 6.59 6.26 22.29
N GLU A 49 6.90 7.24 23.13
CA GLU A 49 8.16 7.26 23.90
C GLU A 49 8.19 6.14 24.92
N GLY A 50 9.26 5.34 24.90
CA GLY A 50 9.41 4.13 25.69
C GLY A 50 8.77 2.89 25.08
N ALA A 51 7.93 3.03 24.07
CA ALA A 51 7.30 1.89 23.40
C ALA A 51 8.29 1.13 22.51
N ARG A 52 8.17 -0.21 22.52
CA ARG A 52 8.99 -1.09 21.67
C ARG A 52 8.22 -1.48 20.41
N VAL A 53 8.87 -1.38 19.26
CA VAL A 53 8.32 -1.81 17.98
C VAL A 53 8.37 -3.34 17.88
N MET A 54 7.22 -4.00 17.84
CA MET A 54 7.13 -5.46 17.81
C MET A 54 7.28 -6.00 16.39
N ASP A 55 6.68 -5.34 15.42
CA ASP A 55 6.71 -5.74 14.00
C ASP A 55 6.41 -4.55 13.10
N VAL A 56 6.46 -4.77 11.78
CA VAL A 56 5.97 -3.86 10.76
C VAL A 56 4.99 -4.62 9.89
N VAL A 57 3.73 -4.26 9.95
CA VAL A 57 2.62 -5.01 9.34
C VAL A 57 1.96 -4.20 8.23
N ARG A 58 1.63 -4.85 7.11
CA ARG A 58 0.93 -4.25 5.98
C ARG A 58 -0.35 -5.01 5.63
N ARG A 59 -1.41 -4.29 5.34
CA ARG A 59 -2.60 -4.83 4.65
C ARG A 59 -2.98 -3.89 3.51
N GLY A 60 -2.92 -4.37 2.26
CA GLY A 60 -3.11 -3.51 1.09
C GLY A 60 -2.10 -2.36 1.05
N LYS A 61 -2.59 -1.14 1.18
CA LYS A 61 -1.79 0.10 1.19
C LYS A 61 -1.58 0.69 2.59
N PHE A 62 -2.06 0.01 3.61
CA PHE A 62 -1.95 0.42 5.01
C PHE A 62 -0.75 -0.25 5.66
N LEU A 63 -0.01 0.53 6.43
CA LEU A 63 1.19 0.12 7.14
C LEU A 63 1.05 0.54 8.61
N TRP A 64 1.35 -0.36 9.53
CA TRP A 64 1.39 -0.05 10.95
C TRP A 64 2.48 -0.80 11.67
N LEU A 65 2.93 -0.26 12.77
CA LEU A 65 3.90 -0.83 13.68
C LEU A 65 3.19 -1.16 14.99
N PRO A 66 2.91 -2.44 15.28
CA PRO A 66 2.44 -2.85 16.61
C PRO A 66 3.47 -2.48 17.67
N LEU A 67 2.99 -1.93 18.78
CA LEU A 67 3.83 -1.43 19.86
C LEU A 67 3.57 -2.22 21.15
N GLU A 68 4.64 -2.54 21.86
CA GLU A 68 4.60 -2.98 23.24
C GLU A 68 4.78 -1.76 24.14
N GLU A 69 3.81 -1.55 25.04
CA GLU A 69 3.86 -0.46 25.99
C GLU A 69 4.98 -0.67 27.03
N PRO A 70 5.55 0.42 27.60
CA PRO A 70 6.50 0.30 28.69
C PRO A 70 5.91 -0.52 29.85
N ALA A 71 6.70 -1.43 30.44
CA ALA A 71 6.28 -2.33 31.51
C ALA A 71 5.69 -1.62 32.76
N ALA A 72 5.90 -0.32 32.89
CA ALA A 72 5.34 0.50 33.98
C ALA A 72 3.85 0.81 33.80
N VAL A 73 3.27 0.63 32.59
CA VAL A 73 1.90 1.05 32.25
C VAL A 73 0.96 -0.15 32.08
N SER A 74 1.47 -1.30 31.75
CA SER A 74 0.64 -2.50 31.54
C SER A 74 1.18 -3.73 32.28
N PRO A 75 0.38 -4.37 33.17
CA PRO A 75 0.78 -5.64 33.74
C PRO A 75 0.62 -6.75 32.70
N ALA A 76 1.74 -7.34 32.31
CA ALA A 76 1.90 -8.69 31.72
C ALA A 76 0.80 -9.21 30.78
N ASN A 77 0.47 -8.46 29.73
CA ASN A 77 -0.17 -9.03 28.57
C ASN A 77 0.79 -8.86 27.38
N ASP A 78 1.37 -9.96 26.87
CA ASP A 78 2.25 -10.02 25.70
C ASP A 78 1.57 -9.58 24.37
N ARG A 79 0.50 -8.80 24.45
CA ARG A 79 -0.29 -8.38 23.29
C ARG A 79 -0.15 -6.89 23.05
N PRO A 80 0.23 -6.47 21.84
CA PRO A 80 0.26 -5.06 21.51
C PRO A 80 -1.16 -4.49 21.58
N ALA A 81 -1.38 -3.50 22.46
CA ALA A 81 -2.68 -2.84 22.61
C ALA A 81 -2.87 -1.75 21.55
N VAL A 82 -1.77 -1.13 21.10
CA VAL A 82 -1.75 -0.02 20.17
C VAL A 82 -0.75 -0.24 19.04
N ALA A 83 -0.89 0.55 17.99
CA ALA A 83 0.05 0.58 16.88
C ALA A 83 0.29 2.00 16.39
N LEU A 84 1.49 2.28 15.90
CA LEU A 84 1.76 3.46 15.12
C LEU A 84 1.31 3.21 13.67
N MET A 85 0.22 3.85 13.24
CA MET A 85 -0.25 3.79 11.87
C MET A 85 0.51 4.79 11.00
N ALA A 86 0.99 4.34 9.84
CA ALA A 86 1.60 5.18 8.83
C ALA A 86 0.74 5.21 7.55
N HIS A 87 0.29 6.38 7.18
CA HIS A 87 -0.39 6.63 5.92
C HIS A 87 0.50 7.47 5.01
N LEU A 88 1.04 6.86 3.95
CA LEU A 88 2.01 7.54 3.09
C LEU A 88 1.38 8.62 2.17
N GLY A 89 0.08 8.64 2.03
CA GLY A 89 -0.61 9.63 1.18
C GLY A 89 -0.17 9.54 -0.27
N MET A 90 0.34 10.65 -0.81
CA MET A 90 0.85 10.74 -2.20
C MET A 90 2.35 10.98 -2.28
N SER A 91 2.99 11.46 -1.23
CA SER A 91 4.41 11.83 -1.21
C SER A 91 5.09 11.54 0.13
N GLY A 92 4.40 10.86 1.05
CA GLY A 92 4.96 10.47 2.33
C GLY A 92 6.00 9.36 2.17
N GLN A 93 7.11 9.53 2.85
CA GLN A 93 8.25 8.60 2.89
C GLN A 93 8.59 8.29 4.34
N LEU A 94 9.01 7.06 4.60
CA LEU A 94 9.61 6.64 5.86
C LEU A 94 11.07 6.32 5.58
N LEU A 95 11.98 7.14 6.10
CA LEU A 95 13.41 7.03 5.86
C LEU A 95 14.13 6.68 7.15
N MET A 96 15.12 5.79 7.04
CA MET A 96 16.06 5.51 8.11
C MET A 96 17.32 6.36 7.89
N GLN A 97 17.71 7.15 8.90
CA GLN A 97 18.85 8.09 8.82
C GLN A 97 19.66 8.09 10.11
N ASP A 98 20.95 8.37 9.97
CA ASP A 98 21.82 8.64 11.12
C ASP A 98 21.57 10.03 11.68
N SER A 99 21.84 10.21 12.96
CA SER A 99 21.63 11.49 13.66
C SER A 99 22.47 12.65 13.10
N GLY A 100 23.62 12.36 12.47
CA GLY A 100 24.50 13.35 11.83
C GLY A 100 24.06 13.79 10.42
N VAL A 101 23.07 13.13 9.81
CA VAL A 101 22.58 13.50 8.48
C VAL A 101 21.65 14.71 8.57
N PRO A 102 21.86 15.77 7.75
CA PRO A 102 20.98 16.93 7.72
C PRO A 102 19.51 16.55 7.50
N ASP A 103 18.61 17.37 8.03
CA ASP A 103 17.16 17.16 7.86
C ASP A 103 16.74 17.35 6.40
N GLU A 104 15.86 16.47 5.94
CA GLU A 104 15.19 16.62 4.65
C GLU A 104 14.31 17.88 4.65
N LYS A 105 14.27 18.60 3.53
CA LYS A 105 13.47 19.83 3.35
C LYS A 105 11.99 19.69 3.81
N HIS A 106 11.43 18.50 3.71
CA HIS A 106 10.04 18.22 4.02
C HIS A 106 9.89 17.23 5.19
N LEU A 107 10.87 17.16 6.09
CA LEU A 107 10.77 16.38 7.31
C LEU A 107 9.61 16.91 8.16
N LYS A 108 8.75 16.00 8.64
CA LYS A 108 7.54 16.29 9.38
C LYS A 108 7.56 15.72 10.80
N ILE A 109 8.07 14.50 10.92
CA ILE A 109 8.14 13.79 12.20
C ILE A 109 9.47 13.04 12.24
N ARG A 110 10.13 13.06 13.38
CA ARG A 110 11.33 12.29 13.68
C ARG A 110 11.09 11.42 14.90
N LEU A 111 11.33 10.14 14.76
CA LEU A 111 11.37 9.18 15.87
C LEU A 111 12.81 8.76 16.08
N ARG A 112 13.35 8.92 17.28
CA ARG A 112 14.64 8.34 17.63
C ARG A 112 14.42 6.95 18.21
N LEU A 113 15.30 6.04 17.83
CA LEU A 113 15.24 4.63 18.22
C LEU A 113 16.42 4.29 19.12
N SER A 114 16.23 3.33 20.01
CA SER A 114 17.34 2.80 20.82
C SER A 114 18.51 2.39 19.95
N PRO A 115 19.77 2.72 20.34
CA PRO A 115 20.93 2.46 19.52
C PRO A 115 21.18 0.97 19.32
N VAL A 116 21.57 0.60 18.10
CA VAL A 116 22.05 -0.74 17.73
C VAL A 116 23.26 -0.51 16.81
N ASP A 117 24.35 -1.21 17.05
CA ASP A 117 25.58 -1.03 16.29
C ASP A 117 25.37 -1.24 14.79
N GLY A 118 25.80 -0.28 13.99
CA GLY A 118 25.69 -0.29 12.54
C GLY A 118 24.28 -0.02 12.00
N MET A 119 23.32 0.41 12.84
CA MET A 119 21.98 0.76 12.43
C MET A 119 21.71 2.26 12.56
N PRO A 120 21.01 2.89 11.59
CA PRO A 120 20.56 4.27 11.70
C PRO A 120 19.68 4.47 12.94
N GLU A 121 19.82 5.64 13.59
CA GLU A 121 19.13 5.93 14.85
C GLU A 121 17.78 6.60 14.70
N GLN A 122 17.44 7.10 13.50
CA GLN A 122 16.23 7.89 13.29
C GLN A 122 15.35 7.28 12.22
N LEU A 123 14.07 7.15 12.54
CA LEU A 123 13.00 6.97 11.56
C LEU A 123 12.38 8.33 11.29
N ARG A 124 12.45 8.79 10.05
CA ARG A 124 11.97 10.10 9.61
C ARG A 124 10.74 9.97 8.71
N PHE A 125 9.69 10.70 9.01
CA PHE A 125 8.55 10.85 8.12
C PHE A 125 8.69 12.16 7.34
N VAL A 126 8.86 12.03 6.03
CA VAL A 126 9.06 13.14 5.10
C VAL A 126 7.85 13.21 4.16
N ASP A 127 7.18 14.37 4.05
CA ASP A 127 6.01 14.52 3.17
C ASP A 127 5.90 15.95 2.61
N GLN A 128 6.15 16.09 1.31
CA GLN A 128 6.07 17.37 0.61
C GLN A 128 4.63 17.90 0.53
N ARG A 129 3.66 17.03 0.25
CA ARG A 129 2.25 17.41 -0.01
C ARG A 129 1.38 17.41 1.24
N ILE A 130 1.87 16.85 2.34
CA ILE A 130 1.16 16.74 3.63
C ILE A 130 -0.19 15.99 3.47
N PHE A 131 -0.25 15.02 2.58
CA PHE A 131 -1.41 14.12 2.43
C PHE A 131 -1.30 12.85 3.26
N GLY A 132 -0.09 12.49 3.64
CA GLY A 132 0.22 11.42 4.56
C GLY A 132 0.11 11.86 6.03
N GLY A 133 0.57 10.99 6.91
CA GLY A 133 0.66 11.28 8.34
C GLY A 133 0.83 10.02 9.18
N LEU A 134 1.21 10.25 10.43
CA LEU A 134 1.32 9.23 11.45
C LEU A 134 0.26 9.48 12.53
N PHE A 135 -0.23 8.41 13.16
CA PHE A 135 -1.15 8.50 14.31
C PHE A 135 -1.16 7.18 15.08
N VAL A 136 -1.43 7.24 16.36
CA VAL A 136 -1.60 6.06 17.20
C VAL A 136 -3.04 5.55 17.06
N THR A 137 -3.19 4.24 17.01
CA THR A 137 -4.47 3.55 16.88
C THR A 137 -4.51 2.28 17.71
N SER A 138 -5.69 1.87 18.13
CA SER A 138 -5.88 0.58 18.80
C SER A 138 -5.74 -0.58 17.82
N LEU A 139 -5.33 -1.73 18.33
CA LEU A 139 -5.41 -3.01 17.64
C LEU A 139 -6.69 -3.75 18.03
N VAL A 140 -7.44 -4.21 17.03
CA VAL A 140 -8.68 -4.94 17.21
C VAL A 140 -8.57 -6.36 16.63
N PRO A 141 -9.28 -7.36 17.15
CA PRO A 141 -9.31 -8.70 16.57
C PRO A 141 -9.78 -8.67 15.11
N THR A 142 -9.17 -9.50 14.26
CA THR A 142 -9.62 -9.68 12.89
C THR A 142 -10.95 -10.42 12.83
N ALA A 143 -11.82 -10.05 11.91
CA ALA A 143 -13.14 -10.67 11.76
C ALA A 143 -13.08 -12.16 11.33
N ASP A 144 -11.98 -12.58 10.70
CA ASP A 144 -11.76 -13.95 10.21
C ASP A 144 -10.81 -14.78 11.09
N GLY A 145 -10.35 -14.23 12.23
CA GLY A 145 -9.44 -14.88 13.16
C GLY A 145 -8.02 -15.14 12.60
N GLY A 146 -7.76 -14.76 11.36
CA GLY A 146 -6.45 -14.87 10.73
C GLY A 146 -5.56 -13.65 11.00
N PRO A 147 -4.28 -13.65 10.57
CA PRO A 147 -3.39 -12.52 10.75
C PRO A 147 -3.97 -11.20 10.24
N GLY A 148 -3.72 -10.09 10.94
CA GLY A 148 -4.21 -8.76 10.58
C GLY A 148 -3.68 -8.26 9.24
N GLY A 149 -2.47 -8.64 8.88
CA GLY A 149 -1.78 -8.31 7.65
C GLY A 149 -0.51 -9.12 7.47
N LEU A 150 0.30 -8.75 6.49
CA LEU A 150 1.61 -9.33 6.24
C LEU A 150 2.64 -8.68 7.19
N GLY A 151 3.16 -9.43 8.10
CA GLY A 151 4.23 -9.11 9.05
C GLY A 151 5.11 -10.32 9.27
N GLU A 152 6.10 -10.19 10.16
CA GLU A 152 6.97 -11.30 10.57
C GLU A 152 6.29 -12.18 11.63
N VAL A 153 5.39 -11.57 12.43
CA VAL A 153 4.61 -12.27 13.46
C VAL A 153 3.13 -12.29 13.04
N PRO A 154 2.53 -13.47 12.81
CA PRO A 154 1.16 -13.60 12.31
C PRO A 154 0.12 -13.42 13.43
N GLU A 155 -0.05 -12.21 13.95
CA GLU A 155 -1.01 -11.90 15.01
C GLU A 155 -2.44 -11.67 14.47
N PRO A 156 -3.49 -12.19 15.15
CA PRO A 156 -4.89 -12.05 14.73
C PRO A 156 -5.47 -10.67 15.10
N TYR A 157 -4.65 -9.62 15.00
CA TYR A 157 -5.01 -8.23 15.30
C TYR A 157 -4.71 -7.32 14.12
N ILE A 158 -5.59 -6.35 13.91
CA ILE A 158 -5.49 -5.36 12.85
C ILE A 158 -5.66 -3.96 13.45
N ALA A 159 -4.94 -2.98 12.90
CA ALA A 159 -5.18 -1.58 13.23
C ALA A 159 -6.64 -1.19 12.94
N ALA A 160 -7.31 -0.54 13.90
CA ALA A 160 -8.75 -0.27 13.83
C ALA A 160 -9.17 0.43 12.53
N GLU A 161 -8.36 1.39 12.06
CA GLU A 161 -8.61 2.10 10.80
C GLU A 161 -8.42 1.23 9.56
N ALA A 162 -7.71 0.12 9.67
CA ALA A 162 -7.54 -0.84 8.58
C ALA A 162 -8.53 -2.01 8.64
N ALA A 163 -9.38 -2.10 9.67
CA ALA A 163 -10.29 -3.23 9.86
C ALA A 163 -11.32 -3.39 8.72
N HIS A 164 -11.70 -2.29 8.06
CA HIS A 164 -12.62 -2.29 6.91
C HIS A 164 -11.96 -2.70 5.59
N ILE A 165 -10.63 -2.85 5.56
CA ILE A 165 -9.85 -3.14 4.36
C ILE A 165 -9.85 -4.65 4.09
N ALA A 166 -10.20 -5.06 2.88
CA ALA A 166 -10.12 -6.45 2.46
C ALA A 166 -8.67 -6.96 2.41
N ARG A 167 -8.49 -8.28 2.42
CA ARG A 167 -7.19 -8.88 2.11
C ARG A 167 -6.77 -8.55 0.68
N ASP A 168 -5.48 -8.40 0.48
CA ASP A 168 -4.91 -8.11 -0.84
C ASP A 168 -4.57 -9.42 -1.60
N PRO A 169 -4.35 -9.34 -2.92
CA PRO A 169 -4.13 -10.53 -3.74
C PRO A 169 -2.89 -11.35 -3.37
N LEU A 170 -1.91 -10.75 -2.68
CA LEU A 170 -0.67 -11.41 -2.25
C LEU A 170 -0.76 -11.99 -0.84
N ASP A 171 -1.87 -11.73 -0.11
CA ASP A 171 -2.10 -12.29 1.22
C ASP A 171 -2.38 -13.80 1.11
N PRO A 172 -1.63 -14.69 1.81
CA PRO A 172 -1.88 -16.13 1.81
C PRO A 172 -3.29 -16.52 2.27
N HIS A 173 -3.94 -15.66 3.09
CA HIS A 173 -5.30 -15.87 3.58
C HIS A 173 -6.38 -15.27 2.66
N PHE A 174 -6.01 -14.81 1.45
CA PHE A 174 -6.97 -14.29 0.48
C PHE A 174 -7.87 -15.40 -0.07
N SER A 175 -9.20 -15.24 0.07
CA SER A 175 -10.18 -16.18 -0.47
C SER A 175 -10.73 -15.71 -1.82
N PHE A 176 -10.39 -16.41 -2.89
CA PHE A 176 -10.94 -16.14 -4.22
C PHE A 176 -12.46 -16.30 -4.27
N ASP A 177 -13.03 -17.29 -3.61
CA ASP A 177 -14.47 -17.53 -3.61
C ASP A 177 -15.25 -16.40 -2.93
N SER A 178 -14.73 -15.90 -1.82
CA SER A 178 -15.29 -14.73 -1.13
C SER A 178 -15.18 -13.48 -2.01
N PHE A 179 -14.01 -13.25 -2.61
CA PHE A 179 -13.79 -12.14 -3.54
C PHE A 179 -14.74 -12.21 -4.73
N TYR A 180 -14.87 -13.35 -5.42
CA TYR A 180 -15.70 -13.49 -6.61
C TYR A 180 -17.19 -13.26 -6.30
N ARG A 181 -17.71 -13.82 -5.22
CA ARG A 181 -19.09 -13.59 -4.76
C ARG A 181 -19.34 -12.11 -4.51
N ARG A 182 -18.48 -11.44 -3.79
CA ARG A 182 -18.57 -10.02 -3.46
C ARG A 182 -18.40 -9.13 -4.70
N LEU A 183 -17.49 -9.50 -5.62
CA LEU A 183 -17.28 -8.82 -6.90
C LEU A 183 -18.58 -8.78 -7.73
N ARG A 184 -19.26 -9.91 -7.86
CA ARG A 184 -20.52 -9.99 -8.61
C ARG A 184 -21.64 -9.14 -8.02
N ASN A 185 -21.67 -9.00 -6.71
CA ASN A 185 -22.67 -8.19 -6.01
C ASN A 185 -22.46 -6.67 -6.18
N ARG A 186 -21.27 -6.21 -6.64
CA ARG A 186 -20.99 -4.77 -6.83
C ARG A 186 -21.78 -4.15 -7.98
N LYS A 187 -22.19 -4.89 -9.01
CA LYS A 187 -22.93 -4.41 -10.18
C LYS A 187 -22.36 -3.14 -10.80
N THR A 188 -21.05 -3.08 -11.00
CA THR A 188 -20.31 -1.93 -11.50
C THR A 188 -19.30 -2.34 -12.58
N GLY A 189 -18.51 -1.38 -13.13
CA GLY A 189 -17.41 -1.68 -14.03
C GLY A 189 -16.23 -2.34 -13.29
N LEU A 190 -15.55 -3.25 -13.96
CA LEU A 190 -14.51 -4.11 -13.37
C LEU A 190 -13.39 -3.30 -12.72
N LYS A 191 -12.88 -2.25 -13.37
CA LYS A 191 -11.83 -1.41 -12.76
C LYS A 191 -12.30 -0.72 -11.48
N ARG A 192 -13.56 -0.22 -11.45
CA ARG A 192 -14.10 0.40 -10.25
C ARG A 192 -14.14 -0.58 -9.08
N ALA A 193 -14.51 -1.83 -9.36
CA ALA A 193 -14.48 -2.89 -8.36
C ALA A 193 -13.06 -3.23 -7.88
N LEU A 194 -12.08 -3.30 -8.79
CA LEU A 194 -10.67 -3.54 -8.43
C LEU A 194 -10.06 -2.40 -7.58
N LEU A 195 -10.55 -1.19 -7.72
CA LEU A 195 -10.11 -0.04 -6.91
C LEU A 195 -10.79 0.05 -5.54
N ASP A 196 -11.85 -0.73 -5.30
CA ASP A 196 -12.55 -0.80 -4.01
C ASP A 196 -11.71 -1.58 -3.00
N GLN A 197 -11.03 -0.85 -2.10
CA GLN A 197 -10.15 -1.44 -1.08
C GLN A 197 -10.92 -2.32 -0.09
N GLY A 198 -12.23 -2.14 0.05
CA GLY A 198 -13.10 -3.02 0.84
C GLY A 198 -13.42 -4.34 0.12
N LEU A 199 -13.22 -4.46 -1.18
CA LEU A 199 -13.42 -5.69 -1.96
C LEU A 199 -12.12 -6.48 -2.13
N VAL A 200 -11.08 -5.82 -2.60
CA VAL A 200 -9.70 -6.31 -2.74
C VAL A 200 -8.76 -5.13 -2.51
N SER A 201 -7.86 -5.24 -1.56
CA SER A 201 -7.00 -4.11 -1.24
C SER A 201 -5.69 -4.12 -2.03
N GLY A 202 -4.94 -3.03 -1.95
CA GLY A 202 -3.63 -2.91 -2.55
C GLY A 202 -3.62 -2.45 -4.01
N ILE A 203 -4.63 -2.78 -4.79
CA ILE A 203 -4.74 -2.38 -6.20
C ILE A 203 -5.07 -0.89 -6.29
N GLY A 204 -4.30 -0.14 -7.06
CA GLY A 204 -4.59 1.23 -7.43
C GLY A 204 -4.69 1.40 -8.93
N ASN A 205 -4.53 2.63 -9.42
CA ASN A 205 -4.80 2.94 -10.81
C ASN A 205 -3.80 2.31 -11.78
N ILE A 206 -2.53 2.23 -11.38
CA ILE A 206 -1.45 1.66 -12.20
C ILE A 206 -1.67 0.15 -12.34
N TYR A 207 -1.73 -0.53 -11.22
CA TYR A 207 -1.85 -2.00 -11.21
C TYR A 207 -3.20 -2.49 -11.72
N ALA A 208 -4.28 -1.69 -11.60
CA ALA A 208 -5.56 -2.01 -12.23
C ALA A 208 -5.47 -2.00 -13.76
N ASP A 209 -4.86 -0.97 -14.37
CA ASP A 209 -4.73 -0.90 -15.83
C ASP A 209 -3.78 -1.98 -16.36
N GLU A 210 -2.65 -2.24 -15.69
CA GLU A 210 -1.71 -3.29 -16.06
C GLU A 210 -2.35 -4.70 -15.96
N ALA A 211 -3.07 -4.98 -14.87
CA ALA A 211 -3.77 -6.25 -14.67
C ALA A 211 -4.86 -6.46 -15.73
N LEU A 212 -5.65 -5.43 -16.02
CA LEU A 212 -6.69 -5.47 -17.04
C LEU A 212 -6.10 -5.68 -18.44
N TRP A 213 -4.98 -5.01 -18.76
CA TRP A 213 -4.29 -5.22 -20.03
C TRP A 213 -3.75 -6.66 -20.11
N ARG A 214 -3.09 -7.14 -19.07
CA ARG A 214 -2.56 -8.52 -19.02
C ARG A 214 -3.67 -9.55 -19.17
N ALA A 215 -4.80 -9.36 -18.51
CA ALA A 215 -5.98 -10.21 -18.56
C ALA A 215 -6.83 -10.06 -19.85
N ARG A 216 -6.53 -9.10 -20.74
CA ARG A 216 -7.32 -8.79 -21.95
C ARG A 216 -8.78 -8.43 -21.62
N LEU A 217 -9.01 -7.71 -20.53
CA LEU A 217 -10.34 -7.29 -20.10
C LEU A 217 -10.44 -5.77 -20.12
N HIS A 218 -11.57 -5.28 -20.63
CA HIS A 218 -11.85 -3.84 -20.63
C HIS A 218 -12.31 -3.37 -19.24
N TYR A 219 -11.90 -2.17 -18.82
CA TYR A 219 -12.20 -1.61 -17.50
C TYR A 219 -13.70 -1.47 -17.18
N ALA A 220 -14.53 -1.21 -18.20
CA ALA A 220 -15.99 -1.08 -18.07
C ALA A 220 -16.74 -2.42 -18.11
N ARG A 221 -16.05 -3.58 -18.11
CA ARG A 221 -16.72 -4.89 -18.10
C ARG A 221 -17.61 -5.02 -16.86
N PRO A 222 -18.90 -5.36 -17.01
CA PRO A 222 -19.81 -5.50 -15.87
C PRO A 222 -19.39 -6.62 -14.92
N THR A 223 -19.36 -6.35 -13.63
CA THR A 223 -18.96 -7.34 -12.61
C THR A 223 -20.01 -8.41 -12.35
N ASP A 224 -21.30 -8.06 -12.44
CA ASP A 224 -22.44 -8.97 -12.20
C ASP A 224 -22.59 -10.08 -13.26
N THR A 225 -22.04 -9.88 -14.45
CA THR A 225 -22.02 -10.89 -15.52
C THR A 225 -20.62 -11.46 -15.78
N LEU A 226 -19.60 -11.09 -14.98
CA LEU A 226 -18.25 -11.55 -15.14
C LEU A 226 -18.14 -13.05 -14.84
N ARG A 227 -17.60 -13.83 -15.79
CA ARG A 227 -17.40 -15.25 -15.58
C ARG A 227 -16.29 -15.52 -14.56
N ARG A 228 -16.40 -16.62 -13.83
CA ARG A 228 -15.42 -17.02 -12.80
C ARG A 228 -14.00 -17.08 -13.35
N ALA A 229 -13.82 -17.64 -14.55
CA ALA A 229 -12.52 -17.73 -15.21
C ALA A 229 -11.93 -16.34 -15.55
N ASP A 230 -12.76 -15.36 -15.94
CA ASP A 230 -12.33 -14.00 -16.23
C ASP A 230 -11.94 -13.26 -14.93
N ALA A 231 -12.68 -13.50 -13.84
CA ALA A 231 -12.34 -12.94 -12.52
C ALA A 231 -11.02 -13.51 -11.97
N LEU A 232 -10.79 -14.82 -12.13
CA LEU A 232 -9.53 -15.45 -11.75
C LEU A 232 -8.38 -14.90 -12.59
N ARG A 233 -8.55 -14.82 -13.92
CA ARG A 233 -7.51 -14.30 -14.83
C ARG A 233 -7.08 -12.87 -14.50
N VAL A 234 -8.01 -11.96 -14.15
CA VAL A 234 -7.64 -10.58 -13.79
C VAL A 234 -6.97 -10.52 -12.41
N LEU A 235 -7.36 -11.37 -11.49
CA LEU A 235 -6.73 -11.45 -10.17
C LEU A 235 -5.30 -12.00 -10.26
N ASP A 236 -5.10 -13.06 -11.05
CA ASP A 236 -3.77 -13.63 -11.29
C ASP A 236 -2.88 -12.63 -12.03
N ALA A 237 -3.42 -11.94 -13.04
CA ALA A 237 -2.71 -10.84 -13.70
C ALA A 237 -2.31 -9.73 -12.71
N ALA A 238 -3.17 -9.37 -11.74
CA ALA A 238 -2.83 -8.39 -10.71
C ALA A 238 -1.70 -8.90 -9.80
N ARG A 239 -1.73 -10.17 -9.39
CA ARG A 239 -0.65 -10.80 -8.61
C ARG A 239 0.69 -10.75 -9.34
N GLU A 240 0.69 -11.19 -10.60
CA GLU A 240 1.90 -11.22 -11.44
C GLU A 240 2.51 -9.82 -11.58
N VAL A 241 1.69 -8.80 -11.93
CA VAL A 241 2.17 -7.42 -12.09
C VAL A 241 2.72 -6.87 -10.78
N MET A 242 2.08 -7.16 -9.64
CA MET A 242 2.57 -6.75 -8.33
C MET A 242 3.87 -7.44 -7.94
N LEU A 243 4.02 -8.73 -8.26
CA LEU A 243 5.26 -9.46 -8.00
C LEU A 243 6.41 -8.95 -8.88
N ASP A 244 6.15 -8.68 -10.16
CA ASP A 244 7.12 -8.05 -11.07
C ASP A 244 7.58 -6.69 -10.52
N ALA A 245 6.62 -5.88 -10.00
CA ALA A 245 6.94 -4.59 -9.38
C ALA A 245 7.76 -4.73 -8.10
N LEU A 246 7.44 -5.70 -7.24
CA LEU A 246 8.22 -5.98 -6.03
C LEU A 246 9.65 -6.41 -6.36
N ALA A 247 9.83 -7.24 -7.39
CA ALA A 247 11.16 -7.65 -7.86
C ALA A 247 11.99 -6.47 -8.39
N ALA A 248 11.33 -5.43 -8.95
CA ALA A 248 11.95 -4.22 -9.44
C ALA A 248 12.11 -3.11 -8.37
N GLY A 249 11.76 -3.38 -7.11
CA GLY A 249 11.84 -2.39 -6.02
C GLY A 249 10.72 -1.34 -6.02
N GLY A 250 9.59 -1.61 -6.68
CA GLY A 250 8.44 -0.70 -6.81
C GLY A 250 8.50 0.20 -8.05
N THR A 251 7.50 1.07 -8.23
CA THR A 251 7.42 2.04 -9.33
C THR A 251 8.02 3.38 -8.92
N SER A 252 8.77 4.01 -9.83
CA SER A 252 9.36 5.35 -9.66
C SER A 252 8.65 6.42 -10.46
N PHE A 253 7.33 6.34 -10.66
CA PHE A 253 6.59 7.41 -11.35
C PHE A 253 6.70 8.77 -10.68
N ASP A 254 6.97 8.77 -9.40
CA ASP A 254 7.28 9.97 -8.65
C ASP A 254 8.68 9.75 -8.05
N SER A 255 9.62 10.63 -8.35
CA SER A 255 10.95 10.66 -7.68
C SER A 255 10.85 10.76 -6.16
N LEU A 256 9.62 10.87 -5.66
CA LEU A 256 9.24 10.92 -4.26
C LEU A 256 9.08 9.53 -3.61
N TYR A 257 9.02 8.42 -4.40
CA TYR A 257 8.94 7.07 -3.85
C TYR A 257 10.32 6.42 -3.84
N VAL A 258 10.89 6.43 -2.68
CA VAL A 258 12.17 5.79 -2.38
C VAL A 258 11.94 4.75 -1.29
N ASN A 259 12.77 3.71 -1.29
CA ASN A 259 12.82 2.78 -0.16
C ASN A 259 13.40 3.48 1.09
N VAL A 260 13.44 2.81 2.21
CA VAL A 260 13.87 3.37 3.49
C VAL A 260 15.31 3.89 3.52
N ASN A 261 16.15 3.54 2.54
CA ASN A 261 17.52 4.04 2.36
C ASN A 261 17.63 5.09 1.24
N GLY A 262 16.52 5.60 0.72
CA GLY A 262 16.48 6.65 -0.29
C GLY A 262 16.66 6.19 -1.75
N ALA A 263 16.74 4.88 -2.03
CA ALA A 263 16.87 4.39 -3.40
C ALA A 263 15.49 4.29 -4.10
N SER A 264 15.44 4.67 -5.38
CA SER A 264 14.23 4.59 -6.21
C SER A 264 14.04 3.22 -6.86
N GLY A 265 12.79 2.76 -7.02
CA GLY A 265 12.47 1.58 -7.82
C GLY A 265 12.52 1.85 -9.33
N TYR A 266 12.40 0.80 -10.16
CA TYR A 266 12.58 0.89 -11.62
C TYR A 266 11.41 0.27 -12.43
N PHE A 267 10.29 -0.04 -11.82
CA PHE A 267 9.19 -0.75 -12.48
C PHE A 267 8.47 0.06 -13.56
N ASP A 268 8.51 1.40 -13.50
CA ASP A 268 7.92 2.31 -14.48
C ASP A 268 8.34 2.02 -15.94
N ARG A 269 9.58 1.54 -16.13
CA ARG A 269 10.13 1.19 -17.45
C ARG A 269 9.49 -0.07 -18.07
N SER A 270 8.83 -0.91 -17.28
CA SER A 270 8.23 -2.17 -17.73
C SER A 270 6.74 -2.10 -18.03
N LEU A 271 6.08 -0.96 -17.80
CA LEU A 271 4.63 -0.80 -17.99
C LEU A 271 4.18 -1.05 -19.43
N ASN A 272 3.00 -1.65 -19.56
CA ASN A 272 2.41 -2.06 -20.83
C ASN A 272 1.15 -1.26 -21.19
N ALA A 273 0.47 -0.68 -20.23
CA ALA A 273 -0.76 0.06 -20.42
C ALA A 273 -0.71 1.47 -19.83
N TYR A 274 -0.43 1.57 -18.53
CA TYR A 274 -0.49 2.84 -17.81
C TYR A 274 0.53 3.86 -18.34
N GLY A 275 0.06 5.08 -18.63
CA GLY A 275 0.90 6.16 -19.14
C GLY A 275 1.29 6.05 -20.62
N ARG A 276 0.76 5.07 -21.36
CA ARG A 276 1.16 4.77 -22.73
C ARG A 276 0.15 5.22 -23.79
N GLU A 277 -0.55 6.32 -23.55
CA GLU A 277 -1.45 6.92 -24.54
C GLU A 277 -0.74 7.16 -25.87
N ASN A 278 -1.40 6.79 -27.00
CA ASN A 278 -0.90 6.91 -28.37
C ASN A 278 0.37 6.11 -28.70
N GLN A 279 0.84 5.25 -27.80
CA GLN A 279 1.92 4.30 -28.08
C GLN A 279 1.35 2.97 -28.58
N GLU A 280 2.12 2.22 -29.36
CA GLU A 280 1.72 0.91 -29.81
C GLU A 280 1.49 -0.07 -28.63
N CYS A 281 0.40 -0.82 -28.70
CA CYS A 281 0.19 -1.95 -27.78
C CYS A 281 1.25 -3.01 -28.04
N LYS A 282 2.16 -3.24 -27.08
CA LYS A 282 3.26 -4.21 -27.20
C LYS A 282 2.78 -5.60 -27.64
N ARG A 283 1.64 -6.06 -27.11
CA ARG A 283 1.07 -7.37 -27.48
C ARG A 283 0.56 -7.42 -28.92
N CYS A 284 -0.14 -6.38 -29.37
CA CYS A 284 -0.64 -6.31 -30.75
C CYS A 284 0.52 -6.18 -31.74
N ALA A 285 1.50 -5.34 -31.45
CA ALA A 285 2.71 -5.20 -32.26
C ALA A 285 3.47 -6.52 -32.40
N ALA A 286 3.64 -7.27 -31.31
CA ALA A 286 4.26 -8.62 -31.36
C ALA A 286 3.46 -9.63 -32.21
N ALA A 287 2.17 -9.39 -32.44
CA ALA A 287 1.31 -10.19 -33.32
C ALA A 287 1.16 -9.59 -34.73
N GLY A 288 1.94 -8.56 -35.09
CA GLY A 288 1.86 -7.87 -36.37
C GLY A 288 0.61 -6.99 -36.56
N ILE A 289 -0.09 -6.65 -35.49
CA ILE A 289 -1.33 -5.85 -35.49
C ILE A 289 -1.02 -4.45 -35.02
N VAL A 290 -1.30 -3.45 -35.85
CA VAL A 290 -1.18 -2.04 -35.46
C VAL A 290 -2.36 -1.64 -34.57
N SER A 291 -2.08 -1.26 -33.33
CA SER A 291 -3.07 -0.77 -32.38
C SER A 291 -2.43 0.17 -31.37
N LEU A 292 -2.98 1.36 -31.23
CA LEU A 292 -2.51 2.35 -30.28
C LEU A 292 -3.29 2.27 -28.98
N MET A 293 -2.59 2.44 -27.85
CA MET A 293 -3.19 2.54 -26.54
C MET A 293 -4.05 3.80 -26.43
N LYS A 294 -5.25 3.67 -25.91
CA LYS A 294 -6.18 4.77 -25.64
C LYS A 294 -6.18 5.14 -24.18
N ARG A 295 -6.28 6.44 -23.92
CA ARG A 295 -6.59 6.99 -22.60
C ARG A 295 -8.02 7.48 -22.60
N GLU A 296 -8.80 7.02 -21.64
CA GLU A 296 -10.19 7.44 -21.48
C GLU A 296 -10.37 8.01 -20.06
N GLN A 297 -11.28 8.99 -19.93
CA GLN A 297 -11.66 9.50 -18.61
C GLN A 297 -12.36 8.39 -17.83
N PHE A 298 -11.96 8.21 -16.56
CA PHE A 298 -12.51 7.22 -15.67
C PHE A 298 -12.61 7.80 -14.26
N MET A 299 -13.83 8.13 -13.83
CA MET A 299 -14.05 8.87 -12.59
C MET A 299 -13.21 10.18 -12.59
N ASN A 300 -12.46 10.46 -11.51
CA ASN A 300 -11.50 11.59 -11.45
C ASN A 300 -10.08 11.19 -11.90
N ARG A 301 -9.93 10.15 -12.71
CA ARG A 301 -8.65 9.54 -13.13
C ARG A 301 -8.70 9.19 -14.61
N SER A 302 -7.67 8.49 -15.09
CA SER A 302 -7.63 7.95 -16.44
C SER A 302 -7.63 6.42 -16.40
N SER A 303 -8.10 5.79 -17.47
CA SER A 303 -7.94 4.38 -17.76
C SER A 303 -7.26 4.21 -19.10
N TYR A 304 -6.30 3.29 -19.17
CA TYR A 304 -5.51 3.01 -20.37
C TYR A 304 -5.87 1.63 -20.92
N THR A 305 -6.27 1.57 -22.20
CA THR A 305 -6.72 0.32 -22.83
C THR A 305 -6.19 0.18 -24.27
N CYS A 306 -6.03 -1.06 -24.70
CA CYS A 306 -5.87 -1.37 -26.12
C CYS A 306 -7.23 -1.70 -26.74
N PRO A 307 -7.69 -0.98 -27.78
CA PRO A 307 -9.01 -1.21 -28.38
C PRO A 307 -9.14 -2.58 -29.07
N VAL A 308 -8.03 -3.19 -29.47
CA VAL A 308 -8.01 -4.49 -30.12
C VAL A 308 -8.00 -5.64 -29.11
N CYS A 309 -7.04 -5.69 -28.19
CA CYS A 309 -6.92 -6.83 -27.28
C CYS A 309 -7.75 -6.70 -25.98
N GLN A 310 -8.36 -5.52 -25.75
CA GLN A 310 -9.32 -5.26 -24.67
C GLN A 310 -10.61 -4.67 -25.26
N PRO A 311 -11.40 -5.40 -26.05
CA PRO A 311 -12.55 -4.83 -26.76
C PRO A 311 -13.60 -4.30 -25.78
N ARG A 312 -14.19 -3.17 -26.15
CA ARG A 312 -15.23 -2.50 -25.37
C ARG A 312 -16.45 -3.41 -25.23
N PRO A 313 -16.97 -3.65 -24.03
CA PRO A 313 -18.16 -4.47 -23.84
C PRO A 313 -19.42 -3.73 -24.32
N ARG A 314 -20.39 -4.44 -24.93
CA ARG A 314 -21.66 -3.86 -25.42
C ARG A 314 -22.51 -3.30 -24.27
N ASN A 315 -22.46 -3.92 -23.11
CA ASN A 315 -23.19 -3.57 -21.88
C ASN A 315 -22.25 -2.98 -20.81
N GLY A 316 -21.25 -2.20 -21.23
CA GLY A 316 -20.25 -1.62 -20.30
C GLY A 316 -20.88 -0.77 -19.19
N ARG A 317 -20.28 -0.79 -18.00
CA ARG A 317 -20.59 0.09 -16.86
C ARG A 317 -19.43 1.06 -16.64
N TRP A 318 -19.73 2.33 -16.86
CA TRP A 318 -18.78 3.46 -16.88
C TRP A 318 -18.70 4.17 -15.52
#